data_0bed7a9058c6f5b85b182323c174f233
#
_entry.id   0bed7a9058c6f5b85b182323c174f233
#
_cell.length_a   1.000
_cell.length_b   1.000
_cell.length_c   1.000
_cell.angle_alpha   90.00
_cell.angle_beta   90.00
_cell.angle_gamma   90.00
#
_symmetry.space_group_name_H-M   'P 1'
#
loop_
_entity.id
_entity.type
_entity.pdbx_description
1 polymer ?
#
loop_
_entity_poly.entity_id
_entity_poly.type
_entity_poly.pdbx_seq_one_letter_code
_entity_poly.pdbx_strand_id
1 'polypeptide(L)' 'MAIKVIVNGKEEEIEKGITILEFLKNKNIRPEVVTVELNEKIIDRKDYSTTVINEGDKIEFVFFMGGGNFEN' A
#
# COMPACT_ATOMS: atom_id res chain seq x y z
N MET A 1 -14.11 9.14 -9.45
CA MET A 1 -13.06 9.44 -10.43
C MET A 1 -11.86 8.54 -10.23
N ALA A 2 -11.30 8.06 -11.31
CA ALA A 2 -10.12 7.21 -11.21
C ALA A 2 -8.86 8.04 -11.35
N ILE A 3 -7.84 7.64 -10.62
CA ILE A 3 -6.52 8.24 -10.74
C ILE A 3 -5.53 7.13 -11.08
N LYS A 4 -4.39 7.52 -11.64
CA LYS A 4 -3.35 6.56 -12.00
C LYS A 4 -2.21 6.64 -11.01
N VAL A 5 -1.76 5.48 -10.56
CA VAL A 5 -0.65 5.37 -9.62
C VAL A 5 0.26 4.25 -10.11
N ILE A 6 1.45 4.18 -9.52
CA ILE A 6 2.40 3.10 -9.82
C ILE A 6 2.43 2.19 -8.60
N VAL A 7 2.10 0.94 -8.80
CA VAL A 7 2.05 -0.03 -7.69
C VAL A 7 3.04 -1.14 -7.99
N ASN A 8 4.07 -1.22 -7.16
CA ASN A 8 5.16 -2.20 -7.36
C ASN A 8 5.68 -2.17 -8.79
N GLY A 9 5.86 -0.96 -9.32
CA GLY A 9 6.43 -0.76 -10.63
C GLY A 9 5.45 -0.83 -11.79
N LYS A 10 4.17 -1.07 -11.53
CA LYS A 10 3.17 -1.19 -12.59
C LYS A 10 2.11 -0.12 -12.43
N GLU A 11 1.68 0.43 -13.56
CA GLU A 11 0.61 1.42 -13.57
C GLU A 11 -0.71 0.77 -13.23
N GLU A 12 -1.49 1.45 -12.40
CA GLU A 12 -2.78 0.93 -11.96
C GLU A 12 -3.74 2.10 -11.76
N GLU A 13 -5.01 1.89 -12.08
CA GLU A 13 -6.05 2.88 -11.80
C GLU A 13 -6.75 2.54 -10.50
N ILE A 14 -6.93 3.55 -9.67
CA ILE A 14 -7.63 3.37 -8.40
C ILE A 14 -8.61 4.52 -8.23
N GLU A 15 -9.52 4.38 -7.29
CA GLU A 15 -10.51 5.42 -7.02
C GLU A 15 -9.85 6.59 -6.32
N LYS A 16 -10.20 7.79 -6.75
CA LYS A 16 -9.68 9.00 -6.13
C LYS A 16 -10.17 9.09 -4.68
N GLY A 17 -9.26 9.46 -3.78
CA GLY A 17 -9.63 9.73 -2.40
C GLY A 17 -9.54 8.55 -1.46
N ILE A 18 -9.09 7.39 -1.94
CA ILE A 18 -8.97 6.26 -1.03
C ILE A 18 -7.69 6.38 -0.22
N THR A 19 -7.74 5.80 0.98
CA THR A 19 -6.58 5.76 1.86
C THR A 19 -5.77 4.50 1.58
N ILE A 20 -4.57 4.46 2.13
CA ILE A 20 -3.74 3.27 2.03
C ILE A 20 -4.47 2.06 2.60
N LEU A 21 -5.15 2.25 3.75
CA LEU A 21 -5.86 1.14 4.36
C LEU A 21 -6.95 0.60 3.43
N GLU A 22 -7.72 1.49 2.81
CA GLU A 22 -8.76 1.06 1.88
C GLU A 22 -8.17 0.35 0.67
N PHE A 23 -7.03 0.84 0.19
CA PHE A 23 -6.35 0.24 -0.93
C PHE A 23 -5.93 -1.19 -0.60
N LEU A 24 -5.37 -1.39 0.60
CA LEU A 24 -4.98 -2.73 1.04
C LEU A 24 -6.18 -3.64 1.15
N LYS A 25 -7.29 -3.12 1.69
CA LYS A 25 -8.51 -3.93 1.80
C LYS A 25 -9.02 -4.35 0.45
N ASN A 26 -8.98 -3.46 -0.52
CA ASN A 26 -9.45 -3.78 -1.87
C ASN A 26 -8.62 -4.88 -2.51
N LYS A 27 -7.37 -5.01 -2.09
CA LYS A 27 -6.49 -6.05 -2.62
C LYS A 27 -6.44 -7.28 -1.71
N ASN A 28 -7.23 -7.29 -0.65
CA ASN A 28 -7.25 -8.38 0.32
C ASN A 28 -5.89 -8.57 0.99
N ILE A 29 -5.20 -7.47 1.25
CA ILE A 29 -3.92 -7.49 1.93
C ILE A 29 -4.13 -7.01 3.35
N ARG A 30 -3.66 -7.81 4.30
CA ARG A 30 -3.76 -7.45 5.71
C ARG A 30 -2.66 -6.47 6.06
N PRO A 31 -3.00 -5.37 6.75
CA PRO A 31 -1.97 -4.37 7.09
C PRO A 31 -0.83 -4.93 7.93
N GLU A 32 -1.10 -5.97 8.72
CA GLU A 32 -0.11 -6.50 9.64
C GLU A 32 1.04 -7.22 8.95
N VAL A 33 0.86 -7.60 7.69
CA VAL A 33 1.87 -8.43 7.01
C VAL A 33 2.61 -7.66 5.94
N VAL A 34 2.43 -6.35 5.87
CA VAL A 34 2.99 -5.57 4.79
C VAL A 34 3.57 -4.26 5.30
N THR A 35 4.69 -3.87 4.74
CA THR A 35 5.21 -2.52 4.89
C THR A 35 4.90 -1.78 3.60
N VAL A 36 4.34 -0.59 3.71
CA VAL A 36 3.97 0.22 2.54
C VAL A 36 4.92 1.40 2.44
N GLU A 37 5.48 1.58 1.25
CA GLU A 37 6.25 2.78 0.93
C GLU A 37 5.43 3.62 -0.03
N LEU A 38 5.34 4.90 0.27
CA LEU A 38 4.64 5.85 -0.59
C LEU A 38 5.66 6.89 -1.00
N ASN A 39 5.96 6.94 -2.30
CA ASN A 39 6.95 7.86 -2.84
C ASN A 39 8.27 7.73 -2.10
N GLU A 40 8.68 6.49 -1.87
CA GLU A 40 9.95 6.11 -1.27
C GLU A 40 10.05 6.42 0.23
N LYS A 41 8.91 6.68 0.86
CA LYS A 41 8.87 6.87 2.31
C LYS A 41 8.05 5.76 2.94
N ILE A 42 8.58 5.18 3.99
CA ILE A 42 7.84 4.15 4.74
C ILE A 42 6.74 4.84 5.53
N ILE A 43 5.52 4.33 5.40
CA ILE A 43 4.37 4.86 6.10
C ILE A 43 4.12 3.97 7.32
N ASP A 44 3.99 4.59 8.49
CA ASP A 44 3.65 3.83 9.70
C ASP A 44 2.25 3.26 9.59
N ARG A 45 2.08 2.05 10.12
CA ARG A 45 0.78 1.38 10.05
C ARG A 45 -0.33 2.23 10.65
N LYS A 46 -0.03 2.96 11.70
CA LYS A 46 -1.04 3.81 12.35
C LYS A 46 -1.56 4.91 11.43
N ASP A 47 -0.83 5.21 10.37
CA ASP A 47 -1.22 6.26 9.44
C ASP A 47 -1.89 5.73 8.17
N TYR A 48 -2.07 4.43 8.05
CA TYR A 48 -2.67 3.85 6.85
C TYR A 48 -4.10 4.35 6.63
N SER A 49 -4.84 4.56 7.71
CA SER A 49 -6.25 4.97 7.59
C SER A 49 -6.41 6.45 7.29
N THR A 50 -5.36 7.23 7.41
CA THR A 50 -5.44 8.68 7.20
C THR A 50 -4.62 9.17 6.02
N THR A 51 -3.79 8.32 5.43
CA THR A 51 -2.95 8.73 4.31
C THR A 51 -3.69 8.45 3.02
N VAL A 52 -4.01 9.50 2.28
CA VAL A 52 -4.75 9.40 1.01
C VAL A 52 -3.75 9.25 -0.13
N ILE A 53 -4.08 8.37 -1.06
CA ILE A 53 -3.25 8.14 -2.25
C ILE A 53 -3.68 9.11 -3.33
N ASN A 54 -2.71 9.75 -3.97
CA ASN A 54 -2.97 10.77 -4.98
C ASN A 54 -2.46 10.37 -6.34
N GLU A 55 -2.95 11.07 -7.36
CA GLU A 55 -2.52 10.86 -8.74
C GLU A 55 -1.01 10.90 -8.85
N GLY A 56 -0.46 9.90 -9.50
CA GLY A 56 0.98 9.84 -9.75
C GLY A 56 1.80 9.27 -8.61
N ASP A 57 1.17 8.92 -7.50
CA ASP A 57 1.90 8.36 -6.37
C ASP A 57 2.51 7.01 -6.74
N LYS A 58 3.65 6.74 -6.13
CA LYS A 58 4.36 5.48 -6.30
C LYS A 58 4.23 4.70 -4.99
N ILE A 59 3.62 3.54 -5.07
CA ILE A 59 3.34 2.70 -3.91
C ILE A 59 4.10 1.41 -4.07
N GLU A 60 4.79 0.99 -3.00
CA GLU A 60 5.48 -0.29 -2.99
C GLU A 60 5.11 -1.06 -1.74
N PHE A 61 4.90 -2.35 -1.91
CA PHE A 61 4.59 -3.25 -0.81
C PHE A 61 5.77 -4.17 -0.58
N VAL A 62 6.15 -4.32 0.69
CA VAL A 62 7.14 -5.31 1.09
C VAL A 62 6.45 -6.21 2.10
N PHE A 63 6.30 -7.47 1.75
CA PHE A 63 5.60 -8.41 2.61
C PHE A 63 6.57 -9.05 3.59
N PHE A 64 6.12 -9.20 4.84
CA PHE A 64 6.90 -9.95 5.82
C PHE A 64 6.78 -11.42 5.52
N MET A 65 7.87 -12.11 5.62
CA MET A 65 7.88 -13.55 5.45
C MET A 65 7.71 -14.19 6.80
N GLY A 66 6.80 -13.84 7.43
CA GLY A 66 6.36 -14.37 8.61
C GLY A 66 7.37 -14.86 9.50
N GLY A 67 7.55 -14.51 10.14
CA GLY A 67 8.28 -14.83 10.93
C GLY A 67 8.27 -16.20 11.21
N GLY A 68 8.35 -16.24 10.95
CA GLY A 68 8.44 -16.91 10.99
C GLY A 68 8.28 -17.67 10.22
N ASN A 69 8.16 -17.95 9.70
CA ASN A 69 8.16 -18.40 9.16
C ASN A 69 8.77 -18.62 8.48
N PHE A 70 9.20 -18.63 8.26
CA PHE A 70 10.04 -18.62 7.86
C PHE A 70 10.80 -19.27 8.28
N GLU A 71 10.70 -19.71 8.53
CA GLU A 71 11.38 -19.95 9.08
C GLU A 71 11.58 -20.43 9.30
N ASN A 72 11.42 -20.79 9.16
CA ASN A 72 11.76 -20.95 9.55
C ASN A 72 11.91 -21.16 9.71
#